data_e15985344ff25bb5e8d004e6166c5153
#
_entry.id   e15985344ff25bb5e8d004e6166c5153
#
_cell.length_a   1.000
_cell.length_b   1.000
_cell.length_c   1.000
_cell.angle_alpha   90.00
_cell.angle_beta   90.00
_cell.angle_gamma   90.00
#
_symmetry.space_group_name_H-M   'P 1'
#
loop_
_entity.id
_entity.type
_entity.pdbx_description
1 polymer ?
#
loop_
_entity_poly.entity_id
_entity_poly.type
_entity_poly.pdbx_seq_one_letter_code
_entity_poly.pdbx_strand_id
1 'polypeptide(L)'
;MANAVVEEIENNPSRPLRFTYDDNDSPAEKIEKIAHTIYGAGEVVFSQKAEKKLKQIKNWNLNHLPVCIAKTQYSFSADPKRYGLVKDFQFTINDIELNAGAGFIVAIAGEMLRMPGLPKHPQAHQIKVVNGKIEGLY
;
A
#
# COMPACT_ATOMS: atom_id res chain seq x y z
N MET A 1 -27.96 1.45 -8.87
CA MET A 1 -26.48 1.49 -8.89
C MET A 1 -25.93 1.23 -10.29
N ALA A 2 -26.23 0.13 -10.97
CA ALA A 2 -25.74 -0.13 -12.34
C ALA A 2 -26.08 1.00 -13.35
N ASN A 3 -27.32 1.47 -13.38
CA ASN A 3 -27.72 2.56 -14.27
C ASN A 3 -26.94 3.86 -14.01
N ALA A 4 -26.67 4.20 -12.75
CA ALA A 4 -25.88 5.39 -12.43
C ALA A 4 -24.42 5.29 -12.92
N VAL A 5 -23.85 4.09 -12.95
CA VAL A 5 -22.51 3.87 -13.53
C VAL A 5 -22.53 4.03 -15.05
N VAL A 6 -23.56 3.50 -15.72
CA VAL A 6 -23.73 3.65 -17.17
C VAL A 6 -23.92 5.11 -17.53
N GLU A 7 -24.81 5.82 -16.85
CA GLU A 7 -25.04 7.26 -17.05
C GLU A 7 -23.78 8.09 -16.86
N GLU A 8 -22.96 7.75 -15.86
CA GLU A 8 -21.67 8.43 -15.61
C GLU A 8 -20.68 8.21 -16.75
N ILE A 9 -20.58 6.99 -17.27
CA ILE A 9 -19.69 6.66 -18.38
C ILE A 9 -20.13 7.33 -19.68
N GLU A 10 -21.44 7.39 -19.95
CA GLU A 10 -22.00 7.98 -21.16
C GLU A 10 -21.92 9.52 -21.17
N ASN A 11 -22.17 10.15 -20.02
CA ASN A 11 -22.23 11.61 -19.91
C ASN A 11 -20.85 12.25 -19.58
N ASN A 12 -19.93 11.50 -19.00
CA ASN A 12 -18.61 11.97 -18.65
C ASN A 12 -17.53 11.15 -19.38
N PRO A 13 -17.14 11.57 -20.60
CA PRO A 13 -16.10 10.86 -21.34
C PRO A 13 -14.82 10.77 -20.51
N SER A 14 -14.21 9.60 -20.52
CA SER A 14 -13.03 9.30 -19.74
C SER A 14 -11.92 10.32 -20.00
N ARG A 15 -11.47 10.99 -18.95
CA ARG A 15 -10.28 11.83 -19.01
C ARG A 15 -9.05 10.93 -19.13
N PRO A 16 -7.97 11.39 -19.79
CA PRO A 16 -6.73 10.62 -19.82
C PRO A 16 -6.27 10.32 -18.40
N LEU A 17 -5.81 9.09 -18.19
CA LEU A 17 -5.28 8.65 -16.90
C LEU A 17 -4.11 9.55 -16.48
N ARG A 18 -4.13 10.01 -15.24
CA ARG A 18 -3.03 10.73 -14.62
C ARG A 18 -2.40 9.81 -13.59
N PHE A 19 -1.21 9.37 -13.89
CA PHE A 19 -0.43 8.58 -12.96
C PHE A 19 0.24 9.49 -11.91
N THR A 20 0.42 8.98 -10.69
CA THR A 20 1.07 9.70 -9.59
C THR A 20 2.57 9.85 -9.83
N TYR A 21 3.18 8.93 -10.57
CA TYR A 21 4.60 8.92 -10.93
C TYR A 21 4.79 8.36 -12.34
N ASP A 22 5.98 8.59 -12.90
CA ASP A 22 6.39 8.01 -14.18
C ASP A 22 7.07 6.64 -13.96
N ASP A 23 6.91 5.72 -14.92
CA ASP A 23 7.55 4.39 -14.84
C ASP A 23 9.08 4.48 -14.82
N ASN A 24 9.65 5.53 -15.41
CA ASN A 24 11.09 5.78 -15.44
C ASN A 24 11.64 6.42 -14.14
N ASP A 25 10.77 6.88 -13.25
CA ASP A 25 11.19 7.37 -11.93
C ASP A 25 11.89 6.25 -11.15
N SER A 26 12.88 6.60 -10.35
CA SER A 26 13.49 5.66 -9.42
C SER A 26 12.47 5.21 -8.34
N PRO A 27 12.64 4.04 -7.74
CA PRO A 27 11.73 3.59 -6.67
C PRO A 27 11.60 4.58 -5.50
N ALA A 28 12.68 5.30 -5.17
CA ALA A 28 12.65 6.35 -4.16
C ALA A 28 11.75 7.52 -4.57
N GLU A 29 11.93 8.04 -5.78
CA GLU A 29 11.09 9.12 -6.34
C GLU A 29 9.61 8.70 -6.45
N LYS A 30 9.33 7.45 -6.84
CA LYS A 30 7.96 6.91 -6.85
C LYS A 30 7.34 6.94 -5.46
N ILE A 31 8.07 6.50 -4.43
CA ILE A 31 7.64 6.53 -3.04
C ILE A 31 7.38 7.96 -2.57
N GLU A 32 8.30 8.88 -2.84
CA GLU A 32 8.16 10.29 -2.47
C GLU A 32 6.92 10.93 -3.13
N LYS A 33 6.73 10.73 -4.43
CA LYS A 33 5.55 11.24 -5.15
C LYS A 33 4.23 10.71 -4.58
N ILE A 34 4.17 9.41 -4.24
CA ILE A 34 3.00 8.83 -3.58
C ILE A 34 2.80 9.45 -2.20
N ALA A 35 3.86 9.54 -1.39
CA ALA A 35 3.78 10.06 -0.03
C ALA A 35 3.29 11.51 0.00
N HIS A 36 3.81 12.36 -0.88
CA HIS A 36 3.39 13.75 -0.98
C HIS A 36 1.97 13.90 -1.55
N THR A 37 1.70 13.26 -2.69
CA THR A 37 0.46 13.49 -3.44
C THR A 37 -0.75 12.80 -2.81
N ILE A 38 -0.57 11.57 -2.34
CA ILE A 38 -1.69 10.75 -1.83
C ILE A 38 -1.85 10.90 -0.32
N TYR A 39 -0.74 10.90 0.43
CA TYR A 39 -0.80 10.92 1.89
C TYR A 39 -0.61 12.32 2.50
N GLY A 40 -0.11 13.29 1.75
CA GLY A 40 0.13 14.64 2.25
C GLY A 40 1.33 14.72 3.21
N ALA A 41 2.32 13.84 3.03
CA ALA A 41 3.56 13.88 3.78
C ALA A 41 4.37 15.14 3.44
N GLY A 42 5.06 15.71 4.42
CA GLY A 42 5.98 16.84 4.21
C GLY A 42 7.39 16.37 3.85
N GLU A 43 7.85 15.31 4.47
CA GLU A 43 9.19 14.75 4.28
C GLU A 43 9.14 13.22 4.23
N VAL A 44 9.94 12.62 3.37
CA VAL A 44 10.12 11.16 3.30
C VAL A 44 11.52 10.80 3.74
N VAL A 45 11.62 9.90 4.73
CA VAL A 45 12.89 9.45 5.28
C VAL A 45 13.03 7.95 5.08
N PHE A 46 14.16 7.53 4.55
CA PHE A 46 14.48 6.11 4.35
C PHE A 46 15.43 5.62 5.45
N SER A 47 15.11 4.50 6.06
CA SER A 47 16.04 3.83 6.97
C SER A 47 17.27 3.34 6.21
N GLN A 48 18.39 3.13 6.91
CA GLN A 48 19.59 2.54 6.30
C GLN A 48 19.33 1.19 5.62
N LYS A 49 18.38 0.41 6.15
CA LYS A 49 17.93 -0.86 5.57
C LYS A 49 17.22 -0.66 4.24
N ALA A 50 16.31 0.31 4.20
CA ALA A 50 15.57 0.67 2.99
C ALA A 50 16.53 1.20 1.90
N GLU A 51 17.47 2.08 2.25
CA GLU A 51 18.46 2.61 1.30
C GLU A 51 19.33 1.52 0.67
N LYS A 52 19.81 0.55 1.50
CA LYS A 52 20.60 -0.57 0.99
C LYS A 52 19.81 -1.39 -0.05
N LYS A 53 18.53 -1.65 0.23
CA LYS A 53 17.66 -2.40 -0.68
C LYS A 53 17.33 -1.61 -1.95
N LEU A 54 17.11 -0.30 -1.87
CA LEU A 54 16.95 0.57 -3.04
C LEU A 54 18.18 0.53 -3.96
N LYS A 55 19.39 0.56 -3.38
CA LYS A 55 20.65 0.41 -4.14
C LYS A 55 20.74 -0.97 -4.82
N GLN A 56 20.31 -2.05 -4.15
CA GLN A 56 20.27 -3.39 -4.75
C GLN A 56 19.30 -3.46 -5.93
N ILE A 57 18.10 -2.92 -5.78
CA ILE A 57 17.08 -2.87 -6.85
C ILE A 57 17.62 -2.13 -8.06
N LYS A 58 18.31 -1.02 -7.86
CA LYS A 58 18.98 -0.26 -8.91
C LYS A 58 20.05 -1.10 -9.62
N ASN A 59 20.89 -1.82 -8.86
CA ASN A 59 21.94 -2.66 -9.43
C ASN A 59 21.38 -3.84 -10.25
N TRP A 60 20.18 -4.32 -9.92
CA TRP A 60 19.46 -5.34 -10.68
C TRP A 60 18.67 -4.80 -11.87
N ASN A 61 18.73 -3.49 -12.12
CA ASN A 61 18.02 -2.83 -13.21
C ASN A 61 16.48 -2.95 -13.12
N LEU A 62 15.94 -3.01 -11.90
CA LEU A 62 14.52 -3.20 -11.60
C LEU A 62 13.80 -1.90 -11.17
N ASN A 63 14.37 -0.74 -11.51
CA ASN A 63 13.80 0.56 -11.16
C ASN A 63 12.41 0.82 -11.78
N HIS A 64 12.14 0.20 -12.94
CA HIS A 64 10.87 0.35 -13.66
C HIS A 64 9.67 -0.27 -12.94
N LEU A 65 9.92 -1.15 -11.96
CA LEU A 65 8.83 -1.81 -11.25
C LEU A 65 7.95 -0.80 -10.49
N PRO A 66 6.62 -1.00 -10.48
CA PRO A 66 5.71 -0.19 -9.70
C PRO A 66 5.93 -0.37 -8.21
N VAL A 67 5.52 0.65 -7.45
CA VAL A 67 5.66 0.68 -5.99
C VAL A 67 4.30 0.61 -5.32
N CYS A 68 4.19 -0.24 -4.30
CA CYS A 68 3.09 -0.31 -3.36
C CYS A 68 3.58 0.12 -1.98
N ILE A 69 2.83 0.97 -1.27
CA ILE A 69 3.17 1.37 0.10
C ILE A 69 2.33 0.59 1.10
N ALA A 70 3.00 -0.18 1.96
CA ALA A 70 2.41 -0.89 3.08
C ALA A 70 2.56 -0.05 4.35
N LYS A 71 1.44 0.43 4.88
CA LYS A 71 1.37 1.23 6.12
C LYS A 71 0.07 0.95 6.87
N THR A 72 -0.08 1.52 8.07
CA THR A 72 -1.31 1.41 8.84
C THR A 72 -2.53 1.92 8.04
N GLN A 73 -3.65 1.22 8.18
CA GLN A 73 -4.94 1.62 7.59
C GLN A 73 -5.68 2.70 8.40
N TYR A 74 -5.23 3.00 9.63
CA TYR A 74 -5.94 3.90 10.54
C TYR A 74 -5.57 5.38 10.37
N SER A 75 -4.52 5.69 9.62
CA SER A 75 -4.01 7.05 9.43
C SER A 75 -3.45 7.25 8.03
N PHE A 76 -3.43 8.48 7.53
CA PHE A 76 -2.64 8.85 6.34
C PHE A 76 -1.14 8.82 6.63
N SER A 77 -0.73 9.09 7.87
CA SER A 77 0.66 8.93 8.32
C SER A 77 1.02 7.45 8.56
N ALA A 78 2.25 7.17 8.93
CA ALA A 78 2.69 5.85 9.37
C ALA A 78 2.37 5.55 10.85
N ASP A 79 1.81 6.51 11.59
CA ASP A 79 1.42 6.37 13.00
C ASP A 79 -0.09 6.05 13.10
N PRO A 80 -0.47 4.86 13.62
CA PRO A 80 -1.87 4.45 13.74
C PRO A 80 -2.68 5.28 14.74
N LYS A 81 -2.03 6.11 15.58
CA LYS A 81 -2.70 6.94 16.60
C LYS A 81 -3.05 8.34 16.09
N ARG A 82 -2.55 8.74 14.93
CA ARG A 82 -2.82 10.05 14.33
C ARG A 82 -4.02 9.96 13.39
N TYR A 83 -5.20 10.20 13.92
CA TYR A 83 -6.45 10.14 13.15
C TYR A 83 -6.72 11.42 12.35
N GLY A 84 -7.61 11.30 11.35
CA GLY A 84 -8.07 12.40 10.51
C GLY A 84 -7.11 12.78 9.38
N LEU A 85 -7.30 13.98 8.83
CA LEU A 85 -6.47 14.51 7.75
C LEU A 85 -5.18 15.08 8.31
N VAL A 86 -4.16 14.25 8.43
CA VAL A 86 -2.82 14.67 8.84
C VAL A 86 -2.05 15.17 7.62
N LYS A 87 -1.33 16.30 7.76
CA LYS A 87 -0.48 16.88 6.71
C LYS A 87 0.91 17.20 7.26
N ASP A 88 1.85 17.38 6.34
CA ASP A 88 3.22 17.85 6.63
C ASP A 88 3.96 17.02 7.70
N PHE A 89 3.66 15.73 7.76
CA PHE A 89 4.32 14.79 8.67
C PHE A 89 5.53 14.13 8.01
N GLN A 90 6.47 13.70 8.82
CA GLN A 90 7.59 12.87 8.38
C GLN A 90 7.08 11.45 8.09
N PHE A 91 7.35 10.96 6.87
CA PHE A 91 6.96 9.64 6.42
C PHE A 91 8.18 8.73 6.35
N THR A 92 8.33 7.85 7.33
CA THR A 92 9.50 6.99 7.46
C THR A 92 9.27 5.64 6.78
N ILE A 93 10.12 5.31 5.81
CA ILE A 93 10.18 4.01 5.14
C ILE A 93 11.17 3.14 5.89
N ASN A 94 10.67 2.15 6.61
CA ASN A 94 11.48 1.27 7.47
C ASN A 94 12.15 0.15 6.68
N ASP A 95 11.50 -0.33 5.62
CA ASP A 95 12.01 -1.42 4.79
C ASP A 95 11.47 -1.35 3.37
N ILE A 96 12.16 -2.02 2.46
CA ILE A 96 11.75 -2.22 1.06
C ILE A 96 11.76 -3.72 0.79
N GLU A 97 10.71 -4.22 0.13
CA GLU A 97 10.65 -5.60 -0.33
C GLU A 97 10.47 -5.66 -1.83
N LEU A 98 11.30 -6.45 -2.47
CA LEU A 98 11.19 -6.74 -3.88
C LEU A 98 10.40 -8.04 -4.08
N ASN A 99 9.24 -7.94 -4.69
CA ASN A 99 8.44 -9.08 -5.13
C ASN A 99 8.64 -9.28 -6.65
N ALA A 100 9.85 -9.69 -7.03
CA ALA A 100 10.25 -9.80 -8.43
C ALA A 100 9.33 -10.73 -9.24
N GLY A 101 8.89 -11.85 -8.66
CA GLY A 101 7.96 -12.79 -9.30
C GLY A 101 6.57 -12.21 -9.53
N ALA A 102 6.14 -11.24 -8.73
CA ALA A 102 4.88 -10.54 -8.88
C ALA A 102 5.03 -9.19 -9.62
N GLY A 103 6.27 -8.76 -9.87
CA GLY A 103 6.57 -7.58 -10.67
C GLY A 103 6.33 -6.24 -9.95
N PHE A 104 6.53 -6.15 -8.63
CA PHE A 104 6.39 -4.89 -7.89
C PHE A 104 7.29 -4.80 -6.65
N ILE A 105 7.46 -3.59 -6.16
CA ILE A 105 8.22 -3.25 -4.97
C ILE A 105 7.24 -2.85 -3.87
N VAL A 106 7.47 -3.30 -2.63
CA VAL A 106 6.71 -2.88 -1.45
C VAL A 106 7.57 -2.02 -0.55
N ALA A 107 7.14 -0.79 -0.31
CA ALA A 107 7.73 0.11 0.68
C ALA A 107 6.96 -0.02 2.00
N ILE A 108 7.63 -0.39 3.07
CA ILE A 108 7.04 -0.61 4.38
C ILE A 108 7.25 0.65 5.23
N ALA A 109 6.14 1.33 5.56
CA ALA A 109 6.13 2.53 6.39
C ALA A 109 5.49 2.25 7.75
N GLY A 110 6.24 2.58 8.82
CA GLY A 110 5.81 2.28 10.18
C GLY A 110 5.89 0.79 10.53
N GLU A 111 5.16 0.41 11.57
CA GLU A 111 5.03 -0.98 11.99
C GLU A 111 3.85 -1.63 11.30
N MET A 112 4.11 -2.59 10.43
CA MET A 112 3.09 -3.41 9.77
C MET A 112 3.24 -4.86 10.16
N LEU A 113 2.18 -5.43 10.68
CA LEU A 113 2.05 -6.88 10.76
C LEU A 113 1.82 -7.42 9.35
N ARG A 114 2.75 -8.20 8.87
CA ARG A 114 2.55 -8.96 7.64
C ARG A 114 1.46 -10.00 7.90
N MET A 115 0.77 -10.38 6.84
CA MET A 115 -0.26 -11.42 6.93
C MET A 115 0.31 -12.63 7.67
N PRO A 116 -0.23 -13.00 8.86
CA PRO A 116 0.18 -14.20 9.55
C PRO A 116 -0.10 -15.42 8.66
N GLY A 117 0.75 -16.41 8.69
CA GLY A 117 0.52 -17.66 7.98
C GLY A 117 -0.84 -18.23 8.36
N LEU A 118 -1.57 -18.73 7.37
CA LEU A 118 -2.85 -19.39 7.64
C LEU A 118 -2.59 -20.63 8.51
N PRO A 119 -3.39 -20.87 9.57
CA PRO A 119 -3.26 -22.05 10.40
C PRO A 119 -3.56 -23.31 9.58
N LYS A 120 -2.95 -24.46 9.95
CA LYS A 120 -3.25 -25.76 9.32
C LYS A 120 -4.73 -26.11 9.36
N HIS A 121 -5.44 -25.66 10.38
CA HIS A 121 -6.89 -25.80 10.52
C HIS A 121 -7.51 -24.40 10.46
N PRO A 122 -8.01 -23.97 9.30
CA PRO A 122 -8.65 -22.67 9.15
C PRO A 122 -9.86 -22.52 10.08
N GLN A 123 -10.03 -21.34 10.67
CA GLN A 123 -11.19 -21.00 11.52
C GLN A 123 -12.53 -21.23 10.80
N ALA A 124 -12.54 -21.10 9.47
CA ALA A 124 -13.72 -21.37 8.65
C ALA A 124 -14.30 -22.77 8.85
N HIS A 125 -13.50 -23.77 9.22
CA HIS A 125 -14.01 -25.13 9.52
C HIS A 125 -14.76 -25.22 10.84
N GLN A 126 -14.61 -24.24 11.72
CA GLN A 126 -15.29 -24.20 13.03
C GLN A 126 -16.54 -23.33 12.99
N ILE A 127 -16.65 -22.44 11.99
CA ILE A 127 -17.80 -21.57 11.83
C ILE A 127 -18.99 -22.39 11.27
N LYS A 128 -20.08 -22.44 12.00
CA LYS A 128 -21.31 -23.15 11.61
C LYS A 128 -22.55 -22.39 12.06
N VAL A 129 -23.66 -22.67 11.42
CA VAL A 129 -24.96 -22.13 11.81
C VAL A 129 -25.74 -23.25 12.53
N VAL A 130 -26.04 -23.03 13.80
CA VAL A 130 -26.83 -23.96 14.63
C VAL A 130 -28.07 -23.23 15.12
N ASN A 131 -29.25 -23.75 14.78
CA ASN A 131 -30.54 -23.13 15.16
C ASN A 131 -30.62 -21.63 14.80
N GLY A 132 -30.08 -21.21 13.65
CA GLY A 132 -30.08 -19.82 13.20
C GLY A 132 -29.05 -18.93 13.90
N LYS A 133 -28.20 -19.45 14.77
CA LYS A 133 -27.09 -18.72 15.41
C LYS A 133 -25.76 -19.16 14.83
N ILE A 134 -24.87 -18.19 14.64
CA ILE A 134 -23.51 -18.45 14.19
C ILE A 134 -22.67 -18.83 15.40
N GLU A 135 -21.99 -19.98 15.33
CA GLU A 135 -21.03 -20.48 16.32
C GLU A 135 -19.64 -20.57 15.71
N GLY A 136 -18.60 -20.49 16.56
CA GLY A 136 -17.19 -20.62 16.14
C GLY A 136 -16.54 -19.33 15.66
N LEU A 137 -17.13 -18.16 15.95
CA LEU A 137 -16.51 -16.85 15.75
C LEU A 137 -15.72 -16.48 17.03
N TYR A 138 -14.41 -16.65 17.03
CA TYR A 138 -13.51 -16.23 18.13
C TYR A 138 -12.29 -15.53 17.56
#